data_35548919d2e6c9b5b8b1202e05ef8504
#
_entry.id   35548919d2e6c9b5b8b1202e05ef8504
#
_cell.length_a   1.000
_cell.length_b   1.000
_cell.length_c   1.000
_cell.angle_alpha   90.00
_cell.angle_beta   90.00
_cell.angle_gamma   90.00
#
_symmetry.space_group_name_H-M   'P 1'
#
loop_
_entity.id
_entity.type
_entity.pdbx_description
1 polymer ?
#
loop_
_entity_poly.entity_id
_entity_poly.type
_entity_poly.pdbx_seq_one_letter_code
_entity_poly.pdbx_strand_id
1 'polypeptide(L)'
;LDHVDTVSVARDLDVLRALSGDQKLNYTGFSYGTYLGATYAELFPANTGRMVLDGALDPSLTYNERRQGQALGFERALRNYVAWCQSGQNCPLTGDTDAGVKQIGDVFTSANQSPVPSSDPNRPVTGEDMKQVISLLLYSPETSWGTGNEALAQVINEHDASIFRTILSRLDAQPVVSTGAMIGTNCLDYRIEGDMATWKAQSEELERIAPRFATIAEAGDLGCQAWGHTGTQPPKALHAKGAAPILVIGTTGDPATPHEWAVALADQLDSGQLLTWEGNGHTAYANSGHGPCVTKAVDTYLLTGTMPK
;
A
#
# COMPACT_ATOMS: atom_id res chain seq x y z
N LEU A 1 -5.35 8.87 -23.26
CA LEU A 1 -4.94 8.32 -21.95
C LEU A 1 -3.46 8.64 -21.59
N ASP A 2 -2.70 9.27 -22.51
CA ASP A 2 -1.25 9.51 -22.35
C ASP A 2 -0.91 10.65 -21.34
N HIS A 3 -1.88 11.22 -20.66
CA HIS A 3 -1.73 12.35 -19.72
C HIS A 3 -2.37 12.09 -18.36
N VAL A 4 -2.45 10.83 -17.95
CA VAL A 4 -2.90 10.44 -16.60
C VAL A 4 -1.73 10.00 -15.71
N ASP A 5 -0.50 10.28 -16.15
CA ASP A 5 0.73 10.08 -15.35
C ASP A 5 0.81 11.09 -14.20
N THR A 6 1.59 10.74 -13.18
CA THR A 6 1.75 11.56 -11.97
C THR A 6 2.31 12.97 -12.26
N VAL A 7 3.17 13.13 -13.27
CA VAL A 7 3.71 14.45 -13.66
C VAL A 7 2.61 15.34 -14.25
N SER A 8 1.73 14.78 -15.10
CA SER A 8 0.57 15.50 -15.62
C SER A 8 -0.40 15.90 -14.52
N VAL A 9 -0.72 14.98 -13.61
CA VAL A 9 -1.60 15.26 -12.46
C VAL A 9 -0.99 16.32 -11.53
N ALA A 10 0.33 16.30 -11.30
CA ALA A 10 1.00 17.33 -10.49
C ALA A 10 0.92 18.72 -11.14
N ARG A 11 0.97 18.80 -12.47
CA ARG A 11 0.75 20.07 -13.20
C ARG A 11 -0.69 20.56 -13.10
N ASP A 12 -1.66 19.66 -13.20
CA ASP A 12 -3.08 19.99 -13.00
C ASP A 12 -3.32 20.48 -11.58
N LEU A 13 -2.64 19.89 -10.58
CA LEU A 13 -2.71 20.32 -9.20
C LEU A 13 -2.19 21.75 -9.00
N ASP A 14 -1.14 22.19 -9.72
CA ASP A 14 -0.68 23.58 -9.68
C ASP A 14 -1.68 24.55 -10.33
N VAL A 15 -2.37 24.12 -11.39
CA VAL A 15 -3.49 24.88 -11.96
C VAL A 15 -4.63 25.04 -10.95
N LEU A 16 -5.01 23.95 -10.26
CA LEU A 16 -6.03 24.00 -9.20
C LEU A 16 -5.63 24.94 -8.07
N ARG A 17 -4.38 24.88 -7.60
CA ARG A 17 -3.82 25.82 -6.60
C ARG A 17 -4.01 27.28 -7.06
N ALA A 18 -3.63 27.58 -8.29
CA ALA A 18 -3.72 28.93 -8.83
C ALA A 18 -5.19 29.41 -8.97
N LEU A 19 -6.10 28.53 -9.40
CA LEU A 19 -7.53 28.84 -9.52
C LEU A 19 -8.18 29.06 -8.14
N SER A 20 -7.69 28.38 -7.09
CA SER A 20 -8.14 28.61 -5.71
C SER A 20 -7.61 29.91 -5.10
N GLY A 21 -6.69 30.61 -5.79
CA GLY A 21 -6.07 31.85 -5.32
C GLY A 21 -4.95 31.62 -4.29
N ASP A 22 -4.53 30.36 -4.08
CA ASP A 22 -3.50 30.04 -3.12
C ASP A 22 -2.09 30.32 -3.67
N GLN A 23 -1.28 31.02 -2.91
CA GLN A 23 0.12 31.26 -3.29
C GLN A 23 0.96 30.00 -3.20
N LYS A 24 0.66 29.10 -2.26
CA LYS A 24 1.34 27.84 -2.04
C LYS A 24 0.35 26.71 -1.83
N LEU A 25 0.70 25.51 -2.31
CA LEU A 25 -0.06 24.30 -2.07
C LEU A 25 0.25 23.76 -0.67
N ASN A 26 -0.75 23.73 0.21
CA ASN A 26 -0.72 22.93 1.42
C ASN A 26 -1.36 21.57 1.08
N TYR A 27 -0.65 20.47 1.40
CA TYR A 27 -1.02 19.16 0.87
C TYR A 27 -0.80 18.06 1.90
N THR A 28 -1.73 17.13 1.99
CA THR A 28 -1.55 15.87 2.70
C THR A 28 -1.80 14.73 1.72
N GLY A 29 -0.76 13.95 1.45
CA GLY A 29 -0.83 12.78 0.59
C GLY A 29 -0.67 11.50 1.39
N PHE A 30 -1.53 10.51 1.10
CA PHE A 30 -1.46 9.17 1.66
C PHE A 30 -1.09 8.18 0.57
N SER A 31 -0.23 7.19 0.88
CA SER A 31 0.09 6.12 -0.06
C SER A 31 0.58 6.67 -1.41
N TYR A 32 -0.06 6.34 -2.52
CA TYR A 32 0.24 6.91 -3.84
C TYR A 32 0.25 8.45 -3.84
N GLY A 33 -0.59 9.10 -3.03
CA GLY A 33 -0.60 10.56 -2.89
C GLY A 33 0.73 11.15 -2.42
N THR A 34 1.60 10.36 -1.81
CA THR A 34 2.96 10.79 -1.44
C THR A 34 3.86 10.95 -2.65
N TYR A 35 3.74 10.06 -3.64
CA TYR A 35 4.45 10.17 -4.91
C TYR A 35 3.98 11.40 -5.71
N LEU A 36 2.66 11.65 -5.75
CA LEU A 36 2.11 12.86 -6.33
C LEU A 36 2.62 14.13 -5.63
N GLY A 37 2.60 14.17 -4.30
CA GLY A 37 3.08 15.32 -3.52
C GLY A 37 4.58 15.57 -3.70
N ALA A 38 5.41 14.52 -3.66
CA ALA A 38 6.85 14.64 -3.90
C ALA A 38 7.14 15.11 -5.34
N THR A 39 6.42 14.59 -6.34
CA THR A 39 6.53 15.03 -7.75
C THR A 39 6.10 16.49 -7.90
N TYR A 40 5.03 16.91 -7.22
CA TYR A 40 4.63 18.31 -7.21
C TYR A 40 5.72 19.21 -6.62
N ALA A 41 6.30 18.84 -5.50
CA ALA A 41 7.36 19.61 -4.85
C ALA A 41 8.63 19.70 -5.72
N GLU A 42 8.95 18.64 -6.47
CA GLU A 42 10.06 18.64 -7.44
C GLU A 42 9.82 19.61 -8.60
N LEU A 43 8.59 19.63 -9.14
CA LEU A 43 8.23 20.48 -10.29
C LEU A 43 7.99 21.94 -9.90
N PHE A 44 7.43 22.17 -8.71
CA PHE A 44 6.99 23.49 -8.25
C PHE A 44 7.48 23.82 -6.83
N PRO A 45 8.80 23.77 -6.56
CA PRO A 45 9.33 23.96 -5.21
C PRO A 45 8.94 25.31 -4.61
N ALA A 46 8.92 26.38 -5.41
CA ALA A 46 8.51 27.72 -4.94
C ALA A 46 7.02 27.81 -4.55
N ASN A 47 6.18 26.93 -5.13
CA ASN A 47 4.74 26.88 -4.85
C ASN A 47 4.39 25.88 -3.74
N THR A 48 5.38 25.12 -3.24
CA THR A 48 5.18 24.15 -2.17
C THR A 48 5.02 24.84 -0.82
N GLY A 49 3.92 24.56 -0.15
CA GLY A 49 3.58 25.01 1.21
C GLY A 49 3.89 23.94 2.27
N ARG A 50 2.98 23.76 3.22
CA ARG A 50 3.07 22.70 4.23
C ARG A 50 2.64 21.39 3.62
N MET A 51 3.55 20.41 3.58
CA MET A 51 3.32 19.15 2.90
C MET A 51 3.59 17.98 3.84
N VAL A 52 2.62 17.08 3.94
CA VAL A 52 2.67 15.82 4.70
C VAL A 52 2.53 14.66 3.73
N LEU A 53 3.46 13.73 3.78
CA LEU A 53 3.53 12.55 2.91
C LEU A 53 3.54 11.29 3.79
N ASP A 54 2.38 10.66 3.97
CA ASP A 54 2.18 9.56 4.91
C ASP A 54 1.97 8.22 4.20
N GLY A 55 2.71 7.19 4.64
CA GLY A 55 2.81 5.92 3.93
C GLY A 55 3.54 6.12 2.60
N ALA A 56 4.76 6.61 2.68
CA ALA A 56 5.49 7.15 1.54
C ALA A 56 5.95 6.08 0.54
N LEU A 57 5.84 6.41 -0.75
CA LEU A 57 6.48 5.70 -1.85
C LEU A 57 7.91 6.23 -2.08
N ASP A 58 8.83 5.34 -2.43
CA ASP A 58 10.16 5.70 -2.90
C ASP A 58 10.16 5.88 -4.43
N PRO A 59 10.30 7.10 -4.94
CA PRO A 59 10.25 7.38 -6.38
C PRO A 59 11.47 6.89 -7.16
N SER A 60 12.52 6.45 -6.49
CA SER A 60 13.74 5.93 -7.12
C SER A 60 13.64 4.44 -7.50
N LEU A 61 12.61 3.74 -7.04
CA LEU A 61 12.41 2.31 -7.32
C LEU A 61 11.84 2.08 -8.72
N THR A 62 12.32 1.04 -9.37
CA THR A 62 11.67 0.48 -10.56
C THR A 62 10.32 -0.15 -10.19
N TYR A 63 9.47 -0.39 -11.18
CA TYR A 63 8.17 -1.03 -10.93
C TYR A 63 8.32 -2.40 -10.28
N ASN A 64 9.30 -3.19 -10.72
CA ASN A 64 9.56 -4.51 -10.14
C ASN A 64 10.06 -4.42 -8.69
N GLU A 65 10.98 -3.51 -8.37
CA GLU A 65 11.47 -3.31 -6.99
C GLU A 65 10.32 -2.86 -6.06
N ARG A 66 9.44 -1.97 -6.54
CA ARG A 66 8.23 -1.57 -5.80
C ARG A 66 7.34 -2.77 -5.52
N ARG A 67 7.06 -3.63 -6.52
CA ARG A 67 6.25 -4.84 -6.35
C ARG A 67 6.85 -5.80 -5.33
N GLN A 68 8.16 -6.03 -5.41
CA GLN A 68 8.86 -6.89 -4.46
C GLN A 68 8.81 -6.34 -3.03
N GLY A 69 9.10 -5.05 -2.87
CA GLY A 69 9.04 -4.38 -1.56
C GLY A 69 7.65 -4.45 -0.94
N GLN A 70 6.59 -4.20 -1.73
CA GLN A 70 5.21 -4.30 -1.27
C GLN A 70 4.84 -5.73 -0.87
N ALA A 71 5.15 -6.74 -1.68
CA ALA A 71 4.87 -8.12 -1.36
C ALA A 71 5.57 -8.58 -0.07
N LEU A 72 6.83 -8.19 0.14
CA LEU A 72 7.57 -8.41 1.39
C LEU A 72 6.96 -7.65 2.57
N GLY A 73 6.44 -6.46 2.35
CA GLY A 73 5.68 -5.69 3.35
C GLY A 73 4.45 -6.45 3.84
N PHE A 74 3.68 -7.04 2.93
CA PHE A 74 2.52 -7.88 3.27
C PHE A 74 2.94 -9.16 4.02
N GLU A 75 4.02 -9.82 3.63
CA GLU A 75 4.54 -10.99 4.36
C GLU A 75 4.94 -10.63 5.80
N ARG A 76 5.61 -9.47 6.01
CA ARG A 76 5.94 -8.97 7.36
C ARG A 76 4.69 -8.65 8.16
N ALA A 77 3.72 -7.96 7.56
CA ALA A 77 2.47 -7.61 8.23
C ALA A 77 1.65 -8.85 8.60
N LEU A 78 1.65 -9.90 7.77
CA LEU A 78 1.04 -11.19 8.11
C LEU A 78 1.71 -11.82 9.34
N ARG A 79 3.03 -11.79 9.43
CA ARG A 79 3.76 -12.28 10.61
C ARG A 79 3.39 -11.50 11.87
N ASN A 80 3.28 -10.17 11.75
CA ASN A 80 2.86 -9.32 12.87
C ASN A 80 1.43 -9.63 13.30
N TYR A 81 0.52 -9.85 12.35
CA TYR A 81 -0.85 -10.28 12.61
C TYR A 81 -0.89 -11.63 13.34
N VAL A 82 -0.13 -12.64 12.88
CA VAL A 82 -0.08 -13.96 13.52
C VAL A 82 0.47 -13.85 14.95
N ALA A 83 1.55 -13.10 15.15
CA ALA A 83 2.13 -12.90 16.49
C ALA A 83 1.13 -12.21 17.43
N TRP A 84 0.40 -11.19 16.94
CA TRP A 84 -0.66 -10.53 17.69
C TRP A 84 -1.81 -11.51 18.03
N CYS A 85 -2.29 -12.28 17.05
CA CYS A 85 -3.32 -13.29 17.24
C CYS A 85 -2.93 -14.26 18.35
N GLN A 86 -1.73 -14.85 18.25
CA GLN A 86 -1.24 -15.85 19.19
C GLN A 86 -0.93 -15.30 20.59
N SER A 87 -0.73 -13.99 20.72
CA SER A 87 -0.61 -13.33 22.04
C SER A 87 -1.95 -13.07 22.72
N GLY A 88 -3.05 -13.14 21.97
CA GLY A 88 -4.41 -12.88 22.43
C GLY A 88 -5.19 -14.14 22.79
N GLN A 89 -6.47 -13.93 23.15
CA GLN A 89 -7.43 -15.03 23.33
C GLN A 89 -8.17 -15.29 22.01
N ASN A 90 -8.61 -16.54 21.81
CA ASN A 90 -9.40 -16.95 20.64
C ASN A 90 -8.65 -16.89 19.29
N CYS A 91 -7.34 -17.02 19.31
CA CYS A 91 -6.59 -17.21 18.07
C CYS A 91 -6.82 -18.62 17.51
N PRO A 92 -7.25 -18.77 16.26
CA PRO A 92 -7.46 -20.10 15.66
C PRO A 92 -6.14 -20.77 15.23
N LEU A 93 -5.03 -20.02 15.26
CA LEU A 93 -3.72 -20.49 14.84
C LEU A 93 -2.95 -21.07 16.02
N THR A 94 -2.22 -22.16 15.81
CA THR A 94 -1.49 -22.90 16.85
C THR A 94 0.02 -22.90 16.59
N GLY A 95 0.80 -23.19 17.62
CA GLY A 95 2.27 -23.21 17.55
C GLY A 95 2.89 -21.83 17.69
N ASP A 96 4.05 -21.65 17.12
CA ASP A 96 4.73 -20.35 17.04
C ASP A 96 4.29 -19.53 15.81
N THR A 97 4.86 -18.35 15.64
CA THR A 97 4.52 -17.45 14.52
C THR A 97 4.77 -18.10 13.15
N ASP A 98 5.85 -18.87 12.99
CA ASP A 98 6.13 -19.55 11.72
C ASP A 98 5.10 -20.63 11.44
N ALA A 99 4.70 -21.40 12.44
CA ALA A 99 3.64 -22.39 12.33
C ALA A 99 2.29 -21.73 11.97
N GLY A 100 1.93 -20.63 12.61
CA GLY A 100 0.69 -19.90 12.30
C GLY A 100 0.68 -19.31 10.89
N VAL A 101 1.78 -18.73 10.45
CA VAL A 101 1.92 -18.22 9.06
C VAL A 101 1.82 -19.37 8.05
N LYS A 102 2.41 -20.53 8.36
CA LYS A 102 2.27 -21.73 7.52
C LYS A 102 0.83 -22.21 7.46
N GLN A 103 0.11 -22.28 8.59
CA GLN A 103 -1.30 -22.68 8.63
C GLN A 103 -2.17 -21.81 7.74
N ILE A 104 -1.96 -20.49 7.73
CA ILE A 104 -2.68 -19.58 6.81
C ILE A 104 -2.36 -19.93 5.35
N GLY A 105 -1.10 -20.17 5.02
CA GLY A 105 -0.69 -20.61 3.68
C GLY A 105 -1.32 -21.94 3.26
N ASP A 106 -1.41 -22.90 4.18
CA ASP A 106 -2.05 -24.20 3.94
C ASP A 106 -3.57 -24.02 3.71
N VAL A 107 -4.24 -23.12 4.46
CA VAL A 107 -5.65 -22.76 4.24
C VAL A 107 -5.87 -22.18 2.84
N PHE A 108 -5.03 -21.25 2.40
CA PHE A 108 -5.12 -20.68 1.05
C PHE A 108 -4.93 -21.74 -0.03
N THR A 109 -3.92 -22.60 0.14
CA THR A 109 -3.64 -23.68 -0.83
C THR A 109 -4.78 -24.67 -0.91
N SER A 110 -5.32 -25.08 0.23
CA SER A 110 -6.46 -26.01 0.29
C SER A 110 -7.71 -25.39 -0.34
N ALA A 111 -8.01 -24.11 -0.06
CA ALA A 111 -9.14 -23.41 -0.62
C ALA A 111 -9.01 -23.15 -2.14
N ASN A 112 -7.81 -23.07 -2.67
CA ASN A 112 -7.59 -23.01 -4.13
C ASN A 112 -7.86 -24.36 -4.81
N GLN A 113 -7.57 -25.47 -4.12
CA GLN A 113 -7.86 -26.83 -4.64
C GLN A 113 -9.33 -27.20 -4.50
N SER A 114 -9.95 -26.79 -3.40
CA SER A 114 -11.35 -27.05 -3.08
C SER A 114 -11.96 -25.81 -2.42
N PRO A 115 -12.62 -24.93 -3.21
CA PRO A 115 -13.19 -23.70 -2.67
C PRO A 115 -14.17 -23.96 -1.50
N VAL A 116 -14.06 -23.16 -0.46
CA VAL A 116 -14.82 -23.31 0.78
C VAL A 116 -16.25 -22.77 0.61
N PRO A 117 -17.29 -23.52 1.02
CA PRO A 117 -18.67 -23.02 1.01
C PRO A 117 -18.82 -21.68 1.75
N SER A 118 -19.82 -20.92 1.36
CA SER A 118 -20.14 -19.62 1.98
C SER A 118 -21.65 -19.40 2.09
N SER A 119 -22.05 -18.27 2.66
CA SER A 119 -23.45 -17.82 2.72
C SER A 119 -24.13 -17.70 1.35
N ASP A 120 -23.36 -17.58 0.26
CA ASP A 120 -23.87 -17.68 -1.10
C ASP A 120 -23.41 -19.03 -1.71
N PRO A 121 -24.34 -20.01 -1.86
CA PRO A 121 -23.97 -21.35 -2.35
C PRO A 121 -23.41 -21.36 -3.80
N ASN A 122 -23.65 -20.29 -4.57
CA ASN A 122 -23.12 -20.15 -5.95
C ASN A 122 -21.76 -19.47 -5.99
N ARG A 123 -21.27 -18.99 -4.86
CA ARG A 123 -20.01 -18.22 -4.75
C ARG A 123 -19.14 -18.77 -3.61
N PRO A 124 -18.63 -20.00 -3.71
CA PRO A 124 -17.65 -20.49 -2.75
C PRO A 124 -16.40 -19.61 -2.79
N VAL A 125 -15.60 -19.64 -1.72
CA VAL A 125 -14.44 -18.77 -1.54
C VAL A 125 -13.17 -19.55 -1.85
N THR A 126 -12.36 -19.04 -2.75
CA THR A 126 -11.05 -19.59 -3.12
C THR A 126 -9.95 -19.07 -2.19
N GLY A 127 -8.76 -19.68 -2.26
CA GLY A 127 -7.60 -19.18 -1.52
C GLY A 127 -7.15 -17.79 -2.01
N GLU A 128 -7.31 -17.47 -3.29
CA GLU A 128 -7.02 -16.12 -3.81
C GLU A 128 -8.00 -15.08 -3.25
N ASP A 129 -9.29 -15.42 -3.15
CA ASP A 129 -10.28 -14.59 -2.48
C ASP A 129 -9.90 -14.33 -1.01
N MET A 130 -9.44 -15.38 -0.30
CA MET A 130 -8.99 -15.25 1.09
C MET A 130 -7.74 -14.37 1.21
N LYS A 131 -6.77 -14.52 0.33
CA LYS A 131 -5.57 -13.65 0.28
C LYS A 131 -5.97 -12.19 0.10
N GLN A 132 -6.89 -11.90 -0.82
CA GLN A 132 -7.39 -10.55 -1.05
C GLN A 132 -8.00 -9.95 0.22
N VAL A 133 -8.82 -10.70 0.93
CA VAL A 133 -9.43 -10.25 2.18
C VAL A 133 -8.38 -10.06 3.28
N ILE A 134 -7.49 -11.04 3.48
CA ILE A 134 -6.43 -10.91 4.49
C ILE A 134 -5.54 -9.71 4.19
N SER A 135 -5.13 -9.47 2.94
CA SER A 135 -4.36 -8.29 2.60
C SER A 135 -5.07 -6.98 2.98
N LEU A 136 -6.38 -6.89 2.73
CA LEU A 136 -7.18 -5.73 3.14
C LEU A 136 -7.19 -5.55 4.66
N LEU A 137 -7.35 -6.64 5.42
CA LEU A 137 -7.37 -6.59 6.88
C LEU A 137 -6.01 -6.16 7.49
N LEU A 138 -4.90 -6.36 6.77
CA LEU A 138 -3.58 -5.92 7.22
C LEU A 138 -3.39 -4.39 7.16
N TYR A 139 -4.25 -3.66 6.43
CA TYR A 139 -4.19 -2.20 6.36
C TYR A 139 -4.59 -1.49 7.66
N SER A 140 -5.51 -2.08 8.44
CA SER A 140 -6.10 -1.43 9.62
C SER A 140 -6.19 -2.38 10.80
N PRO A 141 -5.07 -2.70 11.48
CA PRO A 141 -4.99 -3.71 12.54
C PRO A 141 -6.05 -3.56 13.63
N GLU A 142 -6.23 -2.37 14.14
CA GLU A 142 -7.08 -2.08 15.31
C GLU A 142 -8.55 -2.40 15.07
N THR A 143 -9.00 -2.28 13.82
CA THR A 143 -10.41 -2.48 13.45
C THR A 143 -10.67 -3.79 12.73
N SER A 144 -9.63 -4.44 12.21
CA SER A 144 -9.77 -5.53 11.24
C SER A 144 -9.21 -6.87 11.70
N TRP A 145 -8.17 -6.89 12.52
CA TRP A 145 -7.50 -8.15 12.87
C TRP A 145 -8.39 -9.10 13.68
N GLY A 146 -9.28 -8.57 14.52
CA GLY A 146 -10.31 -9.39 15.18
C GLY A 146 -11.21 -10.11 14.20
N THR A 147 -11.68 -9.40 13.17
CA THR A 147 -12.48 -10.00 12.09
C THR A 147 -11.69 -11.05 11.30
N GLY A 148 -10.38 -10.85 11.13
CA GLY A 148 -9.47 -11.85 10.55
C GLY A 148 -9.44 -13.16 11.37
N ASN A 149 -9.36 -13.05 12.70
CA ASN A 149 -9.41 -14.23 13.58
C ASN A 149 -10.74 -14.97 13.45
N GLU A 150 -11.86 -14.26 13.44
CA GLU A 150 -13.19 -14.84 13.29
C GLU A 150 -13.35 -15.54 11.93
N ALA A 151 -12.91 -14.90 10.85
CA ALA A 151 -12.97 -15.45 9.50
C ALA A 151 -12.12 -16.71 9.35
N LEU A 152 -10.89 -16.70 9.88
CA LEU A 152 -10.01 -17.88 9.85
C LEU A 152 -10.55 -19.01 10.75
N ALA A 153 -11.08 -18.69 11.93
CA ALA A 153 -11.70 -19.67 12.83
C ALA A 153 -12.87 -20.37 12.17
N GLN A 154 -13.73 -19.62 11.46
CA GLN A 154 -14.86 -20.18 10.74
C GLN A 154 -14.41 -21.14 9.63
N VAL A 155 -13.41 -20.78 8.86
CA VAL A 155 -12.86 -21.67 7.81
C VAL A 155 -12.21 -22.92 8.41
N ILE A 156 -11.39 -22.77 9.44
CA ILE A 156 -10.61 -23.87 10.01
C ILE A 156 -11.50 -24.85 10.79
N ASN A 157 -12.44 -24.34 11.59
CA ASN A 157 -13.22 -25.17 12.52
C ASN A 157 -14.57 -25.63 11.93
N GLU A 158 -15.18 -24.84 11.03
CA GLU A 158 -16.55 -25.06 10.56
C GLU A 158 -16.62 -25.37 9.06
N HIS A 159 -15.49 -25.21 8.33
CA HIS A 159 -15.44 -25.31 6.87
C HIS A 159 -16.44 -24.40 6.17
N ASP A 160 -16.60 -23.18 6.68
CA ASP A 160 -17.47 -22.14 6.18
C ASP A 160 -16.67 -20.83 5.99
N ALA A 161 -16.84 -20.16 4.85
CA ALA A 161 -16.16 -18.91 4.48
C ALA A 161 -17.13 -17.72 4.37
N SER A 162 -18.24 -17.73 5.09
CA SER A 162 -19.29 -16.71 5.00
C SER A 162 -18.82 -15.32 5.40
N ILE A 163 -17.89 -15.21 6.38
CA ILE A 163 -17.29 -13.91 6.75
C ILE A 163 -16.42 -13.37 5.59
N PHE A 164 -15.59 -14.21 4.99
CA PHE A 164 -14.82 -13.84 3.79
C PHE A 164 -15.72 -13.37 2.66
N ARG A 165 -16.81 -14.12 2.37
CA ARG A 165 -17.80 -13.75 1.33
C ARG A 165 -18.45 -12.40 1.59
N THR A 166 -18.78 -12.11 2.85
CA THR A 166 -19.38 -10.82 3.24
C THR A 166 -18.44 -9.65 2.92
N ILE A 167 -17.15 -9.79 3.21
CA ILE A 167 -16.15 -8.76 2.92
C ILE A 167 -15.96 -8.60 1.40
N LEU A 168 -15.80 -9.71 0.68
CA LEU A 168 -15.68 -9.72 -0.79
C LEU A 168 -16.88 -9.05 -1.47
N SER A 169 -18.10 -9.31 -1.00
CA SER A 169 -19.29 -8.71 -1.58
C SER A 169 -19.31 -7.19 -1.43
N ARG A 170 -18.70 -6.64 -0.37
CA ARG A 170 -18.53 -5.20 -0.21
C ARG A 170 -17.48 -4.64 -1.17
N LEU A 171 -16.40 -5.39 -1.44
CA LEU A 171 -15.40 -5.02 -2.44
C LEU A 171 -15.98 -5.04 -3.86
N ASP A 172 -16.76 -6.07 -4.21
CA ASP A 172 -17.43 -6.20 -5.50
C ASP A 172 -18.41 -5.04 -5.78
N ALA A 173 -18.96 -4.45 -4.74
CA ALA A 173 -19.87 -3.30 -4.84
C ALA A 173 -19.15 -1.97 -5.09
N GLN A 174 -17.79 -1.94 -5.01
CA GLN A 174 -17.00 -0.74 -5.27
C GLN A 174 -16.94 -0.45 -6.79
N PRO A 175 -16.95 0.83 -7.21
CA PRO A 175 -16.84 1.16 -8.63
C PRO A 175 -15.52 0.68 -9.23
N VAL A 176 -15.57 0.03 -10.39
CA VAL A 176 -14.39 -0.46 -11.16
C VAL A 176 -13.47 0.68 -11.62
N VAL A 177 -13.93 1.92 -11.56
CA VAL A 177 -13.19 3.13 -12.00
C VAL A 177 -11.83 3.29 -11.31
N SER A 178 -11.72 2.89 -10.02
CA SER A 178 -10.46 3.01 -9.26
C SER A 178 -9.36 2.10 -9.80
N THR A 179 -9.68 0.88 -10.22
CA THR A 179 -8.71 -0.09 -10.74
C THR A 179 -8.16 0.37 -12.09
N GLY A 180 -9.02 0.87 -12.98
CA GLY A 180 -8.60 1.40 -14.29
C GLY A 180 -7.69 2.62 -14.17
N ALA A 181 -7.99 3.54 -13.25
CA ALA A 181 -7.16 4.71 -12.97
C ALA A 181 -5.78 4.28 -12.43
N MET A 182 -5.74 3.34 -11.49
CA MET A 182 -4.49 2.82 -10.91
C MET A 182 -3.60 2.16 -11.97
N ILE A 183 -4.15 1.32 -12.83
CA ILE A 183 -3.43 0.70 -13.95
C ILE A 183 -2.88 1.77 -14.88
N GLY A 184 -3.72 2.71 -15.31
CA GLY A 184 -3.33 3.78 -16.24
C GLY A 184 -2.19 4.62 -15.68
N THR A 185 -2.27 5.06 -14.44
CA THR A 185 -1.24 5.86 -13.78
C THR A 185 0.05 5.07 -13.61
N ASN A 186 -0.01 3.85 -13.05
CA ASN A 186 1.18 3.03 -12.85
C ASN A 186 1.90 2.72 -14.16
N CYS A 187 1.18 2.39 -15.23
CA CYS A 187 1.80 2.08 -16.51
C CYS A 187 2.45 3.29 -17.18
N LEU A 188 2.00 4.51 -16.89
CA LEU A 188 2.60 5.73 -17.41
C LEU A 188 3.72 6.28 -16.52
N ASP A 189 3.68 5.99 -15.23
CA ASP A 189 4.71 6.44 -14.28
C ASP A 189 5.99 5.62 -14.35
N TYR A 190 5.89 4.34 -14.74
CA TYR A 190 7.04 3.45 -14.79
C TYR A 190 7.38 3.02 -16.22
N ARG A 191 8.68 3.05 -16.53
CA ARG A 191 9.17 2.46 -17.77
C ARG A 191 9.06 0.95 -17.69
N ILE A 192 8.49 0.34 -18.74
CA ILE A 192 8.48 -1.11 -18.87
C ILE A 192 9.88 -1.58 -19.28
N GLU A 193 10.41 -2.56 -18.55
CA GLU A 193 11.73 -3.13 -18.79
C GLU A 193 11.65 -4.65 -18.95
N GLY A 194 12.41 -5.17 -19.90
CA GLY A 194 12.51 -6.62 -20.14
C GLY A 194 11.53 -7.15 -21.18
N ASP A 195 11.39 -8.46 -21.15
CA ASP A 195 10.57 -9.27 -22.05
C ASP A 195 9.85 -10.38 -21.28
N MET A 196 9.13 -11.26 -21.99
CA MET A 196 8.39 -12.37 -21.37
C MET A 196 9.28 -13.27 -20.50
N ALA A 197 10.55 -13.49 -20.86
CA ALA A 197 11.46 -14.31 -20.07
C ALA A 197 11.86 -13.61 -18.78
N THR A 198 12.14 -12.30 -18.86
CA THR A 198 12.43 -11.44 -17.72
C THR A 198 11.23 -11.39 -16.76
N TRP A 199 10.03 -11.14 -17.26
CA TRP A 199 8.82 -11.02 -16.43
C TRP A 199 8.42 -12.33 -15.76
N LYS A 200 8.65 -13.46 -16.44
CA LYS A 200 8.47 -14.79 -15.85
C LYS A 200 9.45 -15.01 -14.69
N ALA A 201 10.74 -14.70 -14.88
CA ALA A 201 11.74 -14.82 -13.83
C ALA A 201 11.43 -13.90 -12.63
N GLN A 202 10.93 -12.68 -12.88
CA GLN A 202 10.50 -11.76 -11.82
C GLN A 202 9.30 -12.31 -11.02
N SER A 203 8.34 -12.94 -11.71
CA SER A 203 7.20 -13.60 -11.04
C SER A 203 7.63 -14.79 -10.20
N GLU A 204 8.51 -15.64 -10.72
CA GLU A 204 9.07 -16.79 -10.00
C GLU A 204 9.87 -16.34 -8.75
N GLU A 205 10.64 -15.27 -8.88
CA GLU A 205 11.33 -14.68 -7.74
C GLU A 205 10.35 -14.11 -6.70
N LEU A 206 9.30 -13.43 -7.15
CA LEU A 206 8.28 -12.88 -6.25
C LEU A 206 7.56 -14.00 -5.49
N GLU A 207 7.20 -15.09 -6.16
CA GLU A 207 6.63 -16.28 -5.52
C GLU A 207 7.59 -16.91 -4.50
N ARG A 208 8.89 -16.87 -4.75
CA ARG A 208 9.91 -17.39 -3.85
C ARG A 208 10.07 -16.55 -2.59
N ILE A 209 10.09 -15.21 -2.72
CA ILE A 209 10.33 -14.29 -1.60
C ILE A 209 9.06 -13.94 -0.82
N ALA A 210 7.91 -13.97 -1.47
CA ALA A 210 6.60 -13.61 -0.89
C ALA A 210 5.50 -14.60 -1.32
N PRO A 211 5.61 -15.88 -0.90
CA PRO A 211 4.78 -16.97 -1.45
C PRO A 211 3.27 -16.81 -1.22
N ARG A 212 2.86 -15.98 -0.27
CA ARG A 212 1.44 -15.74 0.04
C ARG A 212 0.88 -14.53 -0.69
N PHE A 213 1.75 -13.56 -1.01
CA PHE A 213 1.33 -12.27 -1.55
C PHE A 213 1.94 -11.91 -2.92
N ALA A 214 2.61 -12.86 -3.56
CA ALA A 214 3.13 -12.66 -4.92
C ALA A 214 2.06 -12.20 -5.92
N THR A 215 0.83 -12.71 -5.78
CA THR A 215 -0.30 -12.41 -6.68
C THR A 215 -1.01 -11.09 -6.37
N ILE A 216 -0.76 -10.49 -5.21
CA ILE A 216 -1.30 -9.15 -4.87
C ILE A 216 -0.58 -8.05 -5.66
N ALA A 217 0.68 -8.27 -5.95
CA ALA A 217 1.42 -7.39 -6.84
C ALA A 217 0.86 -7.55 -8.26
N GLU A 218 0.18 -6.53 -8.74
CA GLU A 218 -0.49 -6.39 -10.05
C GLU A 218 0.23 -7.10 -11.22
N ALA A 219 -0.43 -7.20 -12.38
CA ALA A 219 0.11 -7.85 -13.59
C ALA A 219 1.48 -7.30 -14.07
N GLY A 220 2.02 -6.30 -13.40
CA GLY A 220 3.35 -5.75 -13.63
C GLY A 220 3.54 -5.25 -15.06
N ASP A 221 4.76 -5.35 -15.53
CA ASP A 221 5.16 -4.88 -16.86
C ASP A 221 4.37 -5.55 -17.99
N LEU A 222 3.98 -6.82 -17.84
CA LEU A 222 3.16 -7.53 -18.83
C LEU A 222 1.78 -6.88 -19.02
N GLY A 223 1.13 -6.46 -17.95
CA GLY A 223 -0.16 -5.78 -18.02
C GLY A 223 -0.05 -4.43 -18.72
N CYS A 224 0.98 -3.67 -18.40
CA CYS A 224 1.25 -2.38 -19.04
C CYS A 224 1.63 -2.54 -20.53
N GLN A 225 2.43 -3.55 -20.86
CA GLN A 225 2.74 -3.87 -22.26
C GLN A 225 1.47 -4.22 -23.05
N ALA A 226 0.57 -5.00 -22.47
CA ALA A 226 -0.68 -5.40 -23.12
C ALA A 226 -1.64 -4.19 -23.29
N TRP A 227 -1.62 -3.24 -22.35
CA TRP A 227 -2.41 -2.01 -22.44
C TRP A 227 -1.91 -1.06 -23.54
N GLY A 228 -0.60 -1.06 -23.84
CA GLY A 228 -0.01 -0.31 -24.96
C GLY A 228 0.25 1.16 -24.67
N HIS A 229 0.02 1.66 -23.45
CA HIS A 229 0.40 3.00 -23.00
C HIS A 229 1.42 2.86 -21.87
N THR A 230 2.62 3.35 -22.07
CA THR A 230 3.74 3.08 -21.16
C THR A 230 4.55 4.33 -20.85
N GLY A 231 5.06 4.43 -19.64
CA GLY A 231 5.98 5.47 -19.22
C GLY A 231 7.31 5.37 -19.97
N THR A 232 7.91 6.52 -20.22
CA THR A 232 9.21 6.60 -20.91
C THR A 232 10.34 7.02 -19.98
N GLN A 233 9.99 7.54 -18.80
CA GLN A 233 10.97 8.04 -17.86
C GLN A 233 11.44 6.94 -16.90
N PRO A 234 12.75 6.83 -16.65
CA PRO A 234 13.25 5.94 -15.60
C PRO A 234 12.86 6.50 -14.22
N PRO A 235 12.72 5.63 -13.21
CA PRO A 235 12.59 6.07 -11.82
C PRO A 235 13.79 6.91 -11.42
N LYS A 236 13.59 7.89 -10.57
CA LYS A 236 14.65 8.79 -10.11
C LYS A 236 14.37 9.32 -8.72
N ALA A 237 15.43 9.63 -7.98
CA ALA A 237 15.33 10.39 -6.73
C ALA A 237 14.71 11.77 -7.00
N LEU A 238 13.87 12.23 -6.05
CA LEU A 238 13.27 13.57 -6.08
C LEU A 238 13.88 14.42 -4.96
N HIS A 239 14.42 15.57 -5.33
CA HIS A 239 15.11 16.45 -4.39
C HIS A 239 14.27 17.63 -3.90
N ALA A 240 13.30 18.06 -4.69
CA ALA A 240 12.43 19.22 -4.42
C ALA A 240 13.22 20.46 -3.96
N LYS A 241 14.36 20.73 -4.63
CA LYS A 241 15.32 21.75 -4.22
C LYS A 241 14.68 23.12 -4.09
N GLY A 242 14.76 23.69 -2.89
CA GLY A 242 14.17 25.00 -2.58
C GLY A 242 12.70 24.94 -2.12
N ALA A 243 12.10 23.77 -2.01
CA ALA A 243 10.79 23.61 -1.39
C ALA A 243 10.83 23.91 0.12
N ALA A 244 9.67 24.29 0.66
CA ALA A 244 9.48 24.36 2.11
C ALA A 244 9.72 22.98 2.76
N PRO A 245 10.00 22.91 4.08
CA PRO A 245 10.17 21.62 4.76
C PRO A 245 8.98 20.68 4.55
N ILE A 246 9.27 19.42 4.21
CA ILE A 246 8.28 18.38 3.90
C ILE A 246 8.33 17.33 5.01
N LEU A 247 7.18 17.03 5.62
CA LEU A 247 7.05 15.97 6.62
C LEU A 247 6.72 14.66 5.95
N VAL A 248 7.62 13.68 6.05
CA VAL A 248 7.45 12.32 5.53
C VAL A 248 7.14 11.40 6.71
N ILE A 249 6.10 10.58 6.60
CA ILE A 249 5.68 9.67 7.66
C ILE A 249 5.77 8.23 7.18
N GLY A 250 6.37 7.36 8.01
CA GLY A 250 6.45 5.93 7.77
C GLY A 250 6.04 5.12 8.98
N THR A 251 5.24 4.07 8.75
CA THR A 251 4.85 3.09 9.78
C THR A 251 5.74 1.85 9.69
N THR A 252 6.31 1.39 10.80
CA THR A 252 7.29 0.28 10.81
C THR A 252 6.71 -1.04 10.31
N GLY A 253 5.44 -1.30 10.52
CA GLY A 253 4.70 -2.49 10.08
C GLY A 253 3.73 -2.20 8.92
N ASP A 254 4.02 -1.22 8.07
CA ASP A 254 3.18 -0.91 6.91
C ASP A 254 3.26 -2.04 5.87
N PRO A 255 2.11 -2.65 5.49
CA PRO A 255 2.07 -3.71 4.49
C PRO A 255 2.25 -3.20 3.06
N ALA A 256 1.76 -2.01 2.76
CA ALA A 256 1.60 -1.51 1.39
C ALA A 256 2.75 -0.58 0.96
N THR A 257 3.24 0.22 1.89
CA THR A 257 4.37 1.15 1.69
C THR A 257 5.39 0.92 2.81
N PRO A 258 6.31 -0.04 2.63
CA PRO A 258 7.31 -0.38 3.63
C PRO A 258 8.03 0.85 4.19
N HIS A 259 8.28 0.85 5.51
CA HIS A 259 8.90 1.97 6.22
C HIS A 259 10.21 2.46 5.57
N GLU A 260 10.96 1.54 4.98
CA GLU A 260 12.22 1.82 4.26
C GLU A 260 12.02 2.82 3.12
N TRP A 261 10.83 2.86 2.50
CA TRP A 261 10.52 3.82 1.45
C TRP A 261 10.31 5.24 1.99
N ALA A 262 9.73 5.35 3.19
CA ALA A 262 9.60 6.65 3.86
C ALA A 262 10.97 7.21 4.28
N VAL A 263 11.87 6.35 4.76
CA VAL A 263 13.27 6.70 5.03
C VAL A 263 13.93 7.20 3.75
N ALA A 264 13.83 6.41 2.67
CA ALA A 264 14.45 6.76 1.39
C ALA A 264 13.91 8.08 0.82
N LEU A 265 12.60 8.32 0.86
CA LEU A 265 12.01 9.56 0.38
C LEU A 265 12.46 10.77 1.24
N ALA A 266 12.48 10.62 2.56
CA ALA A 266 12.94 11.70 3.44
C ALA A 266 14.40 12.08 3.19
N ASP A 267 15.25 11.08 2.93
CA ASP A 267 16.69 11.28 2.62
C ASP A 267 16.92 11.88 1.23
N GLN A 268 16.06 11.59 0.25
CA GLN A 268 16.12 12.14 -1.10
C GLN A 268 15.76 13.62 -1.13
N LEU A 269 14.74 14.03 -0.38
CA LEU A 269 14.25 15.40 -0.38
C LEU A 269 15.21 16.34 0.37
N ASP A 270 15.67 17.42 -0.27
CA ASP A 270 16.59 18.40 0.33
C ASP A 270 16.07 19.00 1.65
N SER A 271 14.74 19.03 1.81
CA SER A 271 14.05 19.56 3.02
C SER A 271 13.11 18.52 3.67
N GLY A 272 13.34 17.24 3.40
CA GLY A 272 12.57 16.13 3.96
C GLY A 272 12.87 15.93 5.46
N GLN A 273 11.84 15.63 6.25
CA GLN A 273 11.99 15.22 7.64
C GLN A 273 11.12 14.00 7.91
N LEU A 274 11.74 12.92 8.40
CA LEU A 274 11.06 11.67 8.71
C LEU A 274 10.39 11.73 10.08
N LEU A 275 9.14 11.29 10.15
CA LEU A 275 8.43 10.94 11.37
C LEU A 275 8.08 9.44 11.31
N THR A 276 8.61 8.65 12.22
CA THR A 276 8.34 7.21 12.30
C THR A 276 7.21 6.93 13.30
N TRP A 277 6.21 6.17 12.86
CA TRP A 277 5.26 5.51 13.73
C TRP A 277 5.69 4.06 13.95
N GLU A 278 5.96 3.70 15.21
CA GLU A 278 6.25 2.31 15.60
C GLU A 278 4.96 1.55 15.83
N GLY A 279 4.49 0.85 14.80
CA GLY A 279 3.21 0.15 14.83
C GLY A 279 2.94 -0.64 13.55
N ASN A 280 1.72 -1.11 13.39
CA ASN A 280 1.26 -1.85 12.23
C ASN A 280 0.16 -1.08 11.49
N GLY A 281 -0.06 -1.44 10.22
CA GLY A 281 -1.09 -0.84 9.38
C GLY A 281 -0.54 0.18 8.39
N HIS A 282 -1.41 0.58 7.47
CA HIS A 282 -1.04 1.48 6.39
C HIS A 282 -1.40 2.91 6.74
N THR A 283 -0.39 3.81 6.70
CA THR A 283 -0.46 5.21 7.12
C THR A 283 -0.67 5.41 8.62
N ALA A 284 -0.29 6.57 9.15
CA ALA A 284 -0.33 6.83 10.58
C ALA A 284 -1.19 8.04 10.99
N TYR A 285 -1.26 9.08 10.13
CA TYR A 285 -2.00 10.30 10.43
C TYR A 285 -3.50 10.07 10.32
N ALA A 286 -4.26 10.63 11.27
CA ALA A 286 -5.72 10.54 11.36
C ALA A 286 -6.26 9.10 11.46
N ASN A 287 -5.41 8.11 11.71
CA ASN A 287 -5.83 6.76 11.99
C ASN A 287 -6.25 6.63 13.45
N SER A 288 -7.50 6.29 13.69
CA SER A 288 -8.11 6.29 15.04
C SER A 288 -7.46 5.31 16.02
N GLY A 289 -6.74 4.30 15.52
CA GLY A 289 -6.04 3.30 16.33
C GLY A 289 -4.63 3.73 16.79
N HIS A 290 -4.03 4.74 16.14
CA HIS A 290 -2.61 5.07 16.35
C HIS A 290 -2.37 6.09 17.47
N GLY A 291 -3.40 6.50 18.18
CA GLY A 291 -3.28 7.46 19.28
C GLY A 291 -2.99 8.90 18.86
N PRO A 292 -2.90 9.84 19.81
CA PRO A 292 -2.84 11.28 19.49
C PRO A 292 -1.46 11.80 19.09
N CYS A 293 -0.38 11.01 19.23
CA CYS A 293 0.98 11.51 19.08
C CYS A 293 1.27 12.00 17.66
N VAL A 294 1.07 11.12 16.65
CA VAL A 294 1.28 11.47 15.24
C VAL A 294 0.30 12.55 14.81
N THR A 295 -0.98 12.39 15.13
CA THR A 295 -2.02 13.38 14.80
C THR A 295 -1.65 14.78 15.33
N LYS A 296 -1.25 14.88 16.59
CA LYS A 296 -0.84 16.17 17.18
C LYS A 296 0.41 16.76 16.50
N ALA A 297 1.39 15.94 16.16
CA ALA A 297 2.61 16.39 15.47
C ALA A 297 2.26 16.96 14.08
N VAL A 298 1.46 16.23 13.31
CA VAL A 298 1.01 16.63 11.97
C VAL A 298 0.13 17.87 12.02
N ASP A 299 -0.88 17.92 12.91
CA ASP A 299 -1.75 19.08 13.08
C ASP A 299 -0.95 20.33 13.46
N THR A 300 0.02 20.19 14.36
CA THR A 300 0.91 21.30 14.74
C THR A 300 1.67 21.82 13.53
N TYR A 301 2.26 20.91 12.72
CA TYR A 301 2.95 21.30 11.50
C TYR A 301 2.01 21.95 10.48
N LEU A 302 0.86 21.35 10.21
CA LEU A 302 -0.12 21.88 9.25
C LEU A 302 -0.68 23.25 9.66
N LEU A 303 -0.88 23.49 10.96
CA LEU A 303 -1.44 24.73 11.47
C LEU A 303 -0.40 25.86 11.64
N THR A 304 0.80 25.51 12.08
CA THR A 304 1.81 26.51 12.49
C THR A 304 3.07 26.54 11.63
N GLY A 305 3.32 25.47 10.84
CA GLY A 305 4.58 25.27 10.13
C GLY A 305 5.72 24.75 11.01
N THR A 306 5.45 24.42 12.28
CA THR A 306 6.47 23.90 13.20
C THR A 306 6.67 22.43 12.97
N MET A 307 7.86 22.04 12.50
CA MET A 307 8.21 20.63 12.30
C MET A 307 8.30 19.90 13.66
N PRO A 308 7.86 18.62 13.73
CA PRO A 308 8.09 17.78 14.91
C PRO A 308 9.60 17.59 15.16
N LYS A 309 9.95 17.42 16.44
CA LYS A 309 11.35 17.19 16.87
C LYS A 309 11.61 15.71 17.01
#